data_e2c0ea24418fdfbdf079c461eaaef43d
#
_entry.id   e2c0ea24418fdfbdf079c461eaaef43d
#
_cell.length_a   1.000
_cell.length_b   1.000
_cell.length_c   1.000
_cell.angle_alpha   90.00
_cell.angle_beta   90.00
_cell.angle_gamma   90.00
#
_symmetry.space_group_name_H-M   'P 1'
#
loop_
_entity.id
_entity.type
_entity.pdbx_description
1 polymer ?
#
loop_
_entity_poly.entity_id
_entity_poly.type
_entity_poly.pdbx_seq_one_letter_code
_entity_poly.pdbx_strand_id
1 'polypeptide(L)'
;MLCLTDVLVTRTAGTPARPPAPPSLRTAVRDPYPLYRTLRTHHPLVYDEPFGAWLVSRYDDVSAALADPRLVPLPGEGTSEADQRLERALRGPASAALTAAVERGAHVLASRLAAREEADLVAEFCDWLPTATVVAALGLPYEETARVHCWCRTGLGPSGGGRSELGVFLRPLTARRRAHPGGDLLSVLCAERTDEAVTGLVGTLLGAAGETTARALASFLANLLDHPRQLAVLREQPDLTAGAWAESLRRDPPLHIVKRRAVEPVGVIPAGATVACLLGAAGRDPERFTDPDRYDAFRRDPAPLAHGTGRHASAEALLARLTAEHGLRALLAALPGLRRAEGAQATPEDLVRRSPKILRIRTR
;
A
#
# COMPACT_ATOMS: atom_id res chain seq x y z
N MET A 1 5.26 -13.22 -24.03
CA MET A 1 5.78 -12.78 -22.74
C MET A 1 7.25 -12.44 -22.98
N LEU A 2 7.56 -11.13 -23.18
CA LEU A 2 8.95 -10.67 -23.36
C LEU A 2 9.70 -10.86 -22.04
N CYS A 3 10.86 -11.48 -22.09
CA CYS A 3 11.70 -11.67 -20.89
C CYS A 3 12.29 -10.34 -20.47
N LEU A 4 12.48 -10.11 -19.15
CA LEU A 4 13.11 -8.91 -18.59
C LEU A 4 14.44 -8.58 -19.29
N THR A 5 15.16 -9.61 -19.75
CA THR A 5 16.40 -9.49 -20.50
C THR A 5 16.22 -8.78 -21.84
N ASP A 6 15.11 -9.03 -22.54
CA ASP A 6 14.86 -8.44 -23.87
C ASP A 6 14.42 -6.97 -23.74
N VAL A 7 13.69 -6.63 -22.68
CA VAL A 7 13.23 -5.25 -22.42
C VAL A 7 14.42 -4.35 -22.02
N LEU A 8 15.34 -4.87 -21.20
CA LEU A 8 16.48 -4.10 -20.69
C LEU A 8 17.64 -3.97 -21.70
N VAL A 9 17.83 -4.94 -22.62
CA VAL A 9 18.93 -4.93 -23.60
C VAL A 9 18.60 -4.10 -24.83
N THR A 10 17.35 -4.08 -25.30
CA THR A 10 16.99 -3.38 -26.55
C THR A 10 16.95 -1.86 -26.44
N ARG A 11 16.92 -1.28 -25.22
CA ARG A 11 16.83 0.16 -25.00
C ARG A 11 18.16 0.86 -24.66
N THR A 12 19.27 0.12 -24.55
CA THR A 12 20.60 0.71 -24.26
C THR A 12 21.42 1.08 -25.50
N ALA A 13 20.94 0.80 -26.71
CA ALA A 13 21.65 1.06 -27.96
C ALA A 13 21.27 2.43 -28.55
N GLY A 14 21.86 3.50 -28.02
CA GLY A 14 21.80 4.85 -28.61
C GLY A 14 22.75 5.75 -27.86
N THR A 15 23.96 5.94 -28.40
CA THR A 15 25.01 6.81 -27.83
C THR A 15 24.72 8.28 -28.13
N PRO A 16 24.29 9.08 -27.16
CA PRO A 16 24.59 10.52 -27.12
C PRO A 16 25.63 10.80 -26.04
N ALA A 17 26.12 12.03 -25.97
CA ALA A 17 27.14 12.54 -25.05
C ALA A 17 26.96 11.93 -23.62
N ARG A 18 28.12 11.58 -22.99
CA ARG A 18 28.16 10.94 -21.65
C ARG A 18 27.15 11.62 -20.73
N PRO A 19 26.08 10.91 -20.31
CA PRO A 19 25.07 11.51 -19.44
C PRO A 19 25.73 11.99 -18.14
N PRO A 20 25.24 13.07 -17.53
CA PRO A 20 25.72 13.51 -16.23
C PRO A 20 25.61 12.34 -15.23
N ALA A 21 26.55 12.30 -14.28
CA ALA A 21 26.53 11.25 -13.25
C ALA A 21 25.13 11.15 -12.63
N PRO A 22 24.57 9.93 -12.45
CA PRO A 22 23.22 9.78 -11.97
C PRO A 22 23.10 10.39 -10.58
N PRO A 23 22.13 11.28 -10.34
CA PRO A 23 21.90 11.82 -9.01
C PRO A 23 21.40 10.70 -8.11
N SER A 24 21.92 10.63 -6.87
CA SER A 24 21.54 9.59 -5.92
C SER A 24 20.17 9.83 -5.29
N LEU A 25 19.42 8.75 -5.02
CA LEU A 25 18.17 8.78 -4.28
C LEU A 25 18.30 9.44 -2.89
N ARG A 26 19.46 9.36 -2.25
CA ARG A 26 19.70 9.99 -0.95
C ARG A 26 19.54 11.51 -0.93
N THR A 27 19.66 12.17 -2.08
CA THR A 27 19.53 13.62 -2.19
C THR A 27 18.09 14.10 -2.42
N ALA A 28 17.14 13.18 -2.71
CA ALA A 28 15.79 13.49 -3.18
C ALA A 28 14.69 13.29 -2.14
N VAL A 29 15.01 13.32 -0.83
CA VAL A 29 14.07 12.96 0.23
C VAL A 29 12.82 13.84 0.27
N ARG A 30 12.95 15.15 0.05
CA ARG A 30 11.80 16.08 0.10
C ARG A 30 10.91 15.99 -1.14
N ASP A 31 11.51 16.03 -2.32
CA ASP A 31 10.80 15.90 -3.60
C ASP A 31 11.57 14.97 -4.54
N PRO A 32 11.16 13.71 -4.68
CA PRO A 32 11.84 12.75 -5.53
C PRO A 32 11.44 12.85 -7.01
N TYR A 33 10.38 13.57 -7.35
CA TYR A 33 9.83 13.54 -8.71
C TYR A 33 10.73 14.12 -9.80
N PRO A 34 11.50 15.21 -9.58
CA PRO A 34 12.51 15.66 -10.54
C PRO A 34 13.57 14.59 -10.81
N LEU A 35 14.06 13.92 -9.74
CA LEU A 35 14.99 12.82 -9.86
C LEU A 35 14.38 11.62 -10.61
N TYR A 36 13.16 11.24 -10.27
CA TYR A 36 12.45 10.14 -10.94
C TYR A 36 12.28 10.39 -12.43
N ARG A 37 12.03 11.66 -12.84
CA ARG A 37 11.98 12.04 -14.24
C ARG A 37 13.32 11.85 -14.92
N THR A 38 14.42 12.33 -14.30
CA THR A 38 15.79 12.15 -14.81
C THR A 38 16.14 10.68 -14.97
N LEU A 39 15.81 9.84 -13.95
CA LEU A 39 16.07 8.39 -14.01
C LEU A 39 15.30 7.75 -15.17
N ARG A 40 13.99 7.98 -15.31
CA ARG A 40 13.20 7.39 -16.42
C ARG A 40 13.76 7.80 -17.79
N THR A 41 14.17 9.06 -17.95
CA THR A 41 14.60 9.58 -19.25
C THR A 41 16.02 9.13 -19.61
N HIS A 42 16.95 9.19 -18.66
CA HIS A 42 18.39 9.04 -18.97
C HIS A 42 19.02 7.78 -18.36
N HIS A 43 18.49 7.28 -17.26
CA HIS A 43 19.06 6.18 -16.50
C HIS A 43 17.99 5.18 -16.03
N PRO A 44 17.21 4.57 -16.94
CA PRO A 44 16.06 3.72 -16.55
C PRO A 44 16.46 2.50 -15.72
N LEU A 45 17.69 2.01 -15.91
CA LEU A 45 18.35 1.00 -15.11
C LEU A 45 19.76 1.49 -14.75
N VAL A 46 20.05 1.71 -13.48
CA VAL A 46 21.36 2.22 -13.03
C VAL A 46 21.66 1.71 -11.61
N TYR A 47 22.96 1.48 -11.34
CA TYR A 47 23.41 1.20 -9.97
C TYR A 47 23.64 2.52 -9.21
N ASP A 48 22.93 2.71 -8.11
CA ASP A 48 23.11 3.83 -7.18
C ASP A 48 24.02 3.37 -6.04
N GLU A 49 25.32 3.71 -6.11
CA GLU A 49 26.32 3.31 -5.15
C GLU A 49 26.00 3.79 -3.70
N PRO A 50 25.62 5.08 -3.48
CA PRO A 50 25.20 5.54 -2.15
C PRO A 50 23.97 4.85 -1.59
N PHE A 51 23.03 4.41 -2.45
CA PHE A 51 21.83 3.69 -2.04
C PHE A 51 22.07 2.17 -1.91
N GLY A 52 23.10 1.66 -2.59
CA GLY A 52 23.51 0.25 -2.57
C GLY A 52 22.55 -0.67 -3.32
N ALA A 53 21.92 -0.18 -4.41
CA ALA A 53 20.96 -0.96 -5.19
C ALA A 53 20.92 -0.56 -6.65
N TRP A 54 20.49 -1.50 -7.50
CA TRP A 54 20.09 -1.23 -8.87
C TRP A 54 18.71 -0.58 -8.89
N LEU A 55 18.62 0.61 -9.46
CA LEU A 55 17.35 1.35 -9.59
C LEU A 55 16.68 1.00 -10.90
N VAL A 56 15.38 0.66 -10.84
CA VAL A 56 14.51 0.43 -12.01
C VAL A 56 13.38 1.45 -11.93
N SER A 57 13.17 2.26 -13.00
CA SER A 57 12.33 3.45 -12.90
C SER A 57 11.19 3.57 -13.90
N ARG A 58 11.25 2.96 -15.09
CA ARG A 58 10.16 2.96 -16.08
C ARG A 58 9.07 1.97 -15.70
N TYR A 59 7.84 2.25 -16.12
CA TYR A 59 6.69 1.41 -15.77
C TYR A 59 6.86 -0.04 -16.21
N ASP A 60 7.17 -0.28 -17.48
CA ASP A 60 7.29 -1.63 -18.02
C ASP A 60 8.44 -2.41 -17.37
N ASP A 61 9.57 -1.74 -17.12
CA ASP A 61 10.75 -2.34 -16.49
C ASP A 61 10.46 -2.71 -15.03
N VAL A 62 9.77 -1.82 -14.28
CA VAL A 62 9.34 -2.08 -12.89
C VAL A 62 8.32 -3.20 -12.85
N SER A 63 7.34 -3.19 -13.75
CA SER A 63 6.33 -4.25 -13.86
C SER A 63 6.97 -5.60 -14.14
N ALA A 64 7.92 -5.65 -15.08
CA ALA A 64 8.66 -6.85 -15.40
C ALA A 64 9.54 -7.33 -14.22
N ALA A 65 10.22 -6.40 -13.53
CA ALA A 65 11.04 -6.72 -12.35
C ALA A 65 10.21 -7.30 -11.20
N LEU A 66 9.00 -6.78 -10.97
CA LEU A 66 8.10 -7.31 -9.94
C LEU A 66 7.53 -8.69 -10.27
N ALA A 67 7.46 -9.04 -11.56
CA ALA A 67 6.96 -10.33 -12.05
C ALA A 67 8.06 -11.38 -12.24
N ASP A 68 9.33 -11.01 -12.23
CA ASP A 68 10.45 -11.92 -12.48
C ASP A 68 10.71 -12.82 -11.25
N PRO A 69 10.58 -14.15 -11.38
CA PRO A 69 10.80 -15.08 -10.26
C PRO A 69 12.22 -15.09 -9.71
N ARG A 70 13.20 -14.57 -10.46
CA ARG A 70 14.60 -14.43 -10.03
C ARG A 70 14.81 -13.22 -9.10
N LEU A 71 13.83 -12.31 -9.04
CA LEU A 71 13.82 -11.13 -8.17
C LEU A 71 12.88 -11.37 -6.98
N VAL A 72 13.39 -12.00 -5.93
CA VAL A 72 12.60 -12.39 -4.78
C VAL A 72 12.45 -11.23 -3.78
N PRO A 73 11.33 -11.17 -3.03
CA PRO A 73 11.20 -10.23 -1.93
C PRO A 73 12.33 -10.36 -0.90
N LEU A 74 12.72 -9.26 -0.27
CA LEU A 74 13.63 -9.33 0.87
C LEU A 74 12.95 -10.01 2.07
N PRO A 75 13.72 -10.63 2.99
CA PRO A 75 13.14 -11.21 4.19
C PRO A 75 12.26 -10.22 4.96
N GLY A 76 11.00 -10.58 5.19
CA GLY A 76 9.98 -9.72 5.79
C GLY A 76 9.11 -8.94 4.82
N GLU A 77 9.41 -8.98 3.51
CA GLU A 77 8.60 -8.42 2.42
C GLU A 77 7.99 -9.58 1.60
N GLY A 78 7.18 -10.43 2.19
CA GLY A 78 6.73 -11.63 1.51
C GLY A 78 5.27 -11.60 1.08
N THR A 79 5.03 -12.00 -0.17
CA THR A 79 3.77 -12.59 -0.63
C THR A 79 3.98 -14.10 -0.70
N SER A 80 3.08 -14.91 -0.17
CA SER A 80 3.20 -16.37 -0.19
C SER A 80 1.98 -17.02 -0.84
N GLU A 81 2.08 -18.35 -1.13
CA GLU A 81 0.93 -19.20 -1.51
C GLU A 81 -0.26 -19.10 -0.53
N ALA A 82 -0.03 -18.60 0.69
CA ALA A 82 -1.06 -18.25 1.66
C ALA A 82 -2.08 -17.24 1.10
N ASP A 83 -1.67 -16.35 0.21
CA ASP A 83 -2.48 -15.25 -0.31
C ASP A 83 -3.72 -15.72 -1.06
N GLN A 84 -3.64 -16.76 -1.89
CA GLN A 84 -4.81 -17.23 -2.66
C GLN A 84 -5.91 -17.83 -1.78
N ARG A 85 -5.53 -18.46 -0.65
CA ARG A 85 -6.50 -18.99 0.31
C ARG A 85 -7.14 -17.88 1.12
N LEU A 86 -6.33 -16.89 1.54
CA LEU A 86 -6.82 -15.69 2.22
C LEU A 86 -7.74 -14.88 1.31
N GLU A 87 -7.38 -14.71 0.05
CA GLU A 87 -8.24 -14.05 -0.94
C GLU A 87 -9.58 -14.76 -1.11
N ARG A 88 -9.57 -16.08 -1.26
CA ARG A 88 -10.81 -16.88 -1.35
C ARG A 88 -11.66 -16.76 -0.11
N ALA A 89 -11.05 -16.75 1.08
CA ALA A 89 -11.78 -16.58 2.34
C ALA A 89 -12.44 -15.19 2.42
N LEU A 90 -11.74 -14.13 2.02
CA LEU A 90 -12.27 -12.77 2.00
C LEU A 90 -13.41 -12.59 0.98
N ARG A 91 -13.41 -13.36 -0.10
CA ARG A 91 -14.49 -13.35 -1.13
C ARG A 91 -15.61 -14.34 -0.84
N GLY A 92 -15.46 -15.18 0.19
CA GLY A 92 -16.37 -16.25 0.57
C GLY A 92 -17.59 -15.78 1.40
N PRO A 93 -18.30 -16.72 2.06
CA PRO A 93 -19.51 -16.42 2.83
C PRO A 93 -19.33 -15.39 3.95
N ALA A 94 -18.11 -15.27 4.50
CA ALA A 94 -17.79 -14.28 5.52
C ALA A 94 -17.62 -12.84 4.97
N SER A 95 -17.58 -12.65 3.65
CA SER A 95 -17.38 -11.34 3.02
C SER A 95 -18.43 -10.31 3.46
N ALA A 96 -19.71 -10.69 3.51
CA ALA A 96 -20.78 -9.80 3.94
C ALA A 96 -20.63 -9.36 5.40
N ALA A 97 -20.26 -10.27 6.29
CA ALA A 97 -20.03 -9.96 7.70
C ALA A 97 -18.82 -9.04 7.90
N LEU A 98 -17.75 -9.30 7.15
CA LEU A 98 -16.57 -8.43 7.12
C LEU A 98 -16.92 -7.03 6.62
N THR A 99 -17.62 -6.92 5.48
CA THR A 99 -18.07 -5.65 4.91
C THR A 99 -18.87 -4.85 5.94
N ALA A 100 -19.88 -5.48 6.56
CA ALA A 100 -20.70 -4.84 7.59
C ALA A 100 -19.87 -4.39 8.81
N ALA A 101 -18.84 -5.15 9.20
CA ALA A 101 -17.96 -4.77 10.31
C ALA A 101 -17.09 -3.55 9.95
N VAL A 102 -16.54 -3.51 8.73
CA VAL A 102 -15.77 -2.37 8.22
C VAL A 102 -16.64 -1.13 8.11
N GLU A 103 -17.86 -1.24 7.59
CA GLU A 103 -18.82 -0.14 7.52
C GLU A 103 -19.13 0.45 8.90
N ARG A 104 -19.41 -0.41 9.88
CA ARG A 104 -19.65 0.05 11.27
C ARG A 104 -18.43 0.77 11.84
N GLY A 105 -17.23 0.19 11.68
CA GLY A 105 -15.98 0.80 12.16
C GLY A 105 -15.72 2.16 11.52
N ALA A 106 -15.88 2.26 10.21
CA ALA A 106 -15.73 3.51 9.45
C ALA A 106 -16.74 4.57 9.91
N HIS A 107 -18.01 4.16 10.11
CA HIS A 107 -19.06 5.07 10.58
C HIS A 107 -18.79 5.59 12.00
N VAL A 108 -18.35 4.74 12.91
CA VAL A 108 -17.97 5.14 14.29
C VAL A 108 -16.85 6.18 14.27
N LEU A 109 -15.80 5.94 13.47
CA LEU A 109 -14.68 6.88 13.35
C LEU A 109 -15.11 8.21 12.71
N ALA A 110 -15.87 8.16 11.61
CA ALA A 110 -16.36 9.36 10.93
C ALA A 110 -17.31 10.20 11.81
N SER A 111 -18.19 9.56 12.58
CA SER A 111 -19.10 10.25 13.49
C SER A 111 -18.37 10.96 14.62
N ARG A 112 -17.24 10.43 15.10
CA ARG A 112 -16.39 11.12 16.10
C ARG A 112 -15.79 12.41 15.54
N LEU A 113 -15.42 12.42 14.25
CA LEU A 113 -14.92 13.63 13.60
C LEU A 113 -16.01 14.68 13.43
N ALA A 114 -17.24 14.28 13.13
CA ALA A 114 -18.39 15.18 12.95
C ALA A 114 -18.74 16.01 14.20
N ALA A 115 -18.31 15.57 15.38
CA ALA A 115 -18.54 16.29 16.64
C ALA A 115 -17.65 17.55 16.80
N ARG A 116 -16.66 17.76 15.92
CA ARG A 116 -15.70 18.87 15.98
C ARG A 116 -15.72 19.69 14.69
N GLU A 117 -15.23 20.92 14.74
CA GLU A 117 -15.10 21.77 13.55
C GLU A 117 -13.87 21.44 12.73
N GLU A 118 -12.79 21.04 13.39
CA GLU A 118 -11.53 20.64 12.77
C GLU A 118 -11.03 19.31 13.34
N ALA A 119 -10.37 18.53 12.50
CA ALA A 119 -9.79 17.24 12.84
C ALA A 119 -8.57 16.92 11.99
N ASP A 120 -7.75 15.99 12.44
CA ASP A 120 -6.66 15.39 11.63
C ASP A 120 -7.08 14.00 11.15
N LEU A 121 -7.38 13.89 9.85
CA LEU A 121 -7.79 12.62 9.25
C LEU A 121 -6.72 11.54 9.37
N VAL A 122 -5.43 11.87 9.38
CA VAL A 122 -4.38 10.86 9.51
C VAL A 122 -4.46 10.22 10.89
N ALA A 123 -4.31 11.04 11.94
CA ALA A 123 -4.22 10.54 13.31
C ALA A 123 -5.53 9.92 13.83
N GLU A 124 -6.69 10.35 13.30
CA GLU A 124 -7.98 10.02 13.90
C GLU A 124 -8.84 9.08 13.04
N PHE A 125 -8.47 8.90 11.78
CA PHE A 125 -9.21 8.04 10.85
C PHE A 125 -8.30 7.07 10.08
N CYS A 126 -7.30 7.60 9.35
CA CYS A 126 -6.47 6.78 8.48
C CYS A 126 -5.62 5.76 9.24
N ASP A 127 -5.11 6.11 10.42
CA ASP A 127 -4.31 5.21 11.25
C ASP A 127 -5.15 4.10 11.89
N TRP A 128 -6.45 4.34 12.12
CA TRP A 128 -7.32 3.42 12.86
C TRP A 128 -8.13 2.48 11.99
N LEU A 129 -8.73 2.98 10.90
CA LEU A 129 -9.66 2.19 10.08
C LEU A 129 -9.03 0.95 9.46
N PRO A 130 -7.80 1.00 8.87
CA PRO A 130 -7.16 -0.20 8.33
C PRO A 130 -6.91 -1.26 9.38
N THR A 131 -6.46 -0.88 10.58
CA THR A 131 -6.27 -1.81 11.71
C THR A 131 -7.60 -2.45 12.11
N ALA A 132 -8.68 -1.67 12.23
CA ALA A 132 -10.01 -2.19 12.52
C ALA A 132 -10.50 -3.16 11.43
N THR A 133 -10.18 -2.89 10.16
CA THR A 133 -10.49 -3.79 9.04
C THR A 133 -9.77 -5.14 9.19
N VAL A 134 -8.48 -5.15 9.53
CA VAL A 134 -7.72 -6.39 9.75
C VAL A 134 -8.26 -7.14 10.97
N VAL A 135 -8.55 -6.45 12.07
CA VAL A 135 -9.17 -7.03 13.27
C VAL A 135 -10.49 -7.74 12.92
N ALA A 136 -11.34 -7.07 12.13
CA ALA A 136 -12.60 -7.65 11.67
C ALA A 136 -12.38 -8.87 10.75
N ALA A 137 -11.41 -8.79 9.81
CA ALA A 137 -11.07 -9.90 8.92
C ALA A 137 -10.55 -11.14 9.66
N LEU A 138 -9.83 -10.94 10.77
CA LEU A 138 -9.37 -12.00 11.66
C LEU A 138 -10.49 -12.55 12.56
N GLY A 139 -11.70 -11.99 12.49
CA GLY A 139 -12.83 -12.39 13.35
C GLY A 139 -12.62 -12.04 14.83
N LEU A 140 -11.85 -10.99 15.10
CA LEU A 140 -11.61 -10.49 16.45
C LEU A 140 -12.65 -9.43 16.84
N PRO A 141 -12.95 -9.28 18.15
CA PRO A 141 -13.80 -8.20 18.64
C PRO A 141 -13.20 -6.81 18.31
N TYR A 142 -14.07 -5.83 18.03
CA TYR A 142 -13.63 -4.45 17.70
C TYR A 142 -12.79 -3.81 18.82
N GLU A 143 -13.05 -4.16 20.06
CA GLU A 143 -12.35 -3.67 21.26
C GLU A 143 -10.85 -3.99 21.23
N GLU A 144 -10.45 -5.05 20.49
CA GLU A 144 -9.04 -5.41 20.33
C GLU A 144 -8.28 -4.47 19.36
N THR A 145 -8.99 -3.60 18.62
CA THR A 145 -8.38 -2.69 17.65
C THR A 145 -7.30 -1.81 18.28
N ALA A 146 -7.53 -1.28 19.47
CA ALA A 146 -6.55 -0.41 20.13
C ALA A 146 -5.26 -1.16 20.51
N ARG A 147 -5.37 -2.40 21.00
CA ARG A 147 -4.23 -3.27 21.31
C ARG A 147 -3.44 -3.62 20.06
N VAL A 148 -4.14 -4.06 19.01
CA VAL A 148 -3.52 -4.42 17.73
C VAL A 148 -2.86 -3.20 17.08
N HIS A 149 -3.49 -2.04 17.14
CA HIS A 149 -2.92 -0.79 16.65
C HIS A 149 -1.61 -0.43 17.38
N CYS A 150 -1.55 -0.61 18.69
CA CYS A 150 -0.32 -0.41 19.47
C CYS A 150 0.82 -1.30 18.95
N TRP A 151 0.56 -2.59 18.70
CA TRP A 151 1.57 -3.49 18.14
C TRP A 151 2.05 -3.09 16.75
N CYS A 152 1.15 -2.63 15.88
CA CYS A 152 1.53 -2.10 14.58
C CYS A 152 2.53 -0.93 14.70
N ARG A 153 2.34 -0.07 15.69
CA ARG A 153 3.21 1.10 15.92
C ARG A 153 4.54 0.76 16.60
N THR A 154 4.57 -0.22 17.49
CA THR A 154 5.79 -0.63 18.23
C THR A 154 6.69 -1.58 17.44
N GLY A 155 6.25 -1.96 16.23
CA GLY A 155 7.00 -2.79 15.29
C GLY A 155 6.76 -4.29 15.51
N LEU A 156 6.14 -4.90 14.51
CA LEU A 156 5.94 -6.36 14.39
C LEU A 156 7.12 -7.03 13.68
N GLY A 157 8.21 -6.27 13.43
CA GLY A 157 9.42 -6.78 12.79
C GLY A 157 10.18 -7.82 13.65
N PRO A 158 11.15 -8.54 13.05
CA PRO A 158 11.88 -9.62 13.70
C PRO A 158 12.59 -9.21 15.01
N SER A 159 12.92 -7.92 15.15
CA SER A 159 13.63 -7.35 16.30
C SER A 159 12.71 -6.65 17.31
N GLY A 160 11.39 -6.62 17.06
CA GLY A 160 10.42 -5.91 17.90
C GLY A 160 9.71 -6.84 18.90
N GLY A 161 9.56 -6.39 20.15
CA GLY A 161 8.82 -7.12 21.20
C GLY A 161 7.35 -7.43 20.85
N GLY A 162 6.73 -6.60 19.98
CA GLY A 162 5.34 -6.75 19.58
C GLY A 162 4.99 -8.10 18.93
N ARG A 163 5.96 -8.77 18.27
CA ARG A 163 5.70 -10.08 17.67
C ARG A 163 5.55 -11.18 18.73
N SER A 164 6.32 -11.12 19.82
CA SER A 164 6.19 -12.05 20.94
C SER A 164 4.86 -11.85 21.66
N GLU A 165 4.48 -10.61 21.91
CA GLU A 165 3.18 -10.28 22.53
C GLU A 165 2.00 -10.70 21.64
N LEU A 166 2.08 -10.50 20.33
CA LEU A 166 1.10 -10.97 19.36
C LEU A 166 0.96 -12.49 19.42
N GLY A 167 2.06 -13.24 19.50
CA GLY A 167 2.04 -14.70 19.63
C GLY A 167 1.35 -15.17 20.92
N VAL A 168 1.63 -14.53 22.05
CA VAL A 168 0.95 -14.81 23.33
C VAL A 168 -0.55 -14.54 23.23
N PHE A 169 -0.94 -13.43 22.62
CA PHE A 169 -2.34 -13.07 22.42
C PHE A 169 -3.06 -14.04 21.47
N LEU A 170 -2.43 -14.44 20.38
CA LEU A 170 -3.06 -15.31 19.37
C LEU A 170 -3.22 -16.75 19.86
N ARG A 171 -2.36 -17.27 20.73
CA ARG A 171 -2.36 -18.68 21.18
C ARG A 171 -3.74 -19.21 21.64
N PRO A 172 -4.48 -18.56 22.54
CA PRO A 172 -5.81 -19.04 22.93
C PRO A 172 -6.83 -18.94 21.78
N LEU A 173 -6.66 -17.97 20.89
CA LEU A 173 -7.56 -17.76 19.75
C LEU A 173 -7.33 -18.82 18.66
N THR A 174 -6.08 -19.17 18.37
CA THR A 174 -5.74 -20.23 17.41
C THR A 174 -6.21 -21.58 17.91
N ALA A 175 -6.02 -21.89 19.21
CA ALA A 175 -6.55 -23.11 19.82
C ALA A 175 -8.07 -23.21 19.67
N ARG A 176 -8.79 -22.11 19.95
CA ARG A 176 -10.25 -22.05 19.79
C ARG A 176 -10.68 -22.23 18.32
N ARG A 177 -9.97 -21.60 17.37
CA ARG A 177 -10.31 -21.70 15.94
C ARG A 177 -10.02 -23.08 15.37
N ARG A 178 -9.01 -23.79 15.88
CA ARG A 178 -8.79 -25.21 15.50
C ARG A 178 -9.89 -26.13 16.00
N ALA A 179 -10.38 -25.91 17.25
CA ALA A 179 -11.47 -26.69 17.82
C ALA A 179 -12.82 -26.36 17.15
N HIS A 180 -13.06 -25.10 16.83
CA HIS A 180 -14.31 -24.56 16.27
C HIS A 180 -14.01 -23.58 15.14
N PRO A 181 -13.75 -24.06 13.92
CA PRO A 181 -13.47 -23.21 12.79
C PRO A 181 -14.63 -22.28 12.45
N GLY A 182 -14.34 -20.99 12.25
CA GLY A 182 -15.27 -19.99 11.75
C GLY A 182 -15.03 -19.64 10.27
N GLY A 183 -15.75 -18.63 9.77
CA GLY A 183 -15.56 -18.11 8.41
C GLY A 183 -14.48 -17.01 8.31
N ASP A 184 -13.75 -16.72 9.38
CA ASP A 184 -12.76 -15.65 9.45
C ASP A 184 -11.36 -16.08 8.96
N LEU A 185 -10.48 -15.07 8.68
CA LEU A 185 -9.13 -15.35 8.22
C LEU A 185 -8.28 -16.12 9.22
N LEU A 186 -8.50 -15.92 10.53
CA LEU A 186 -7.75 -16.64 11.55
C LEU A 186 -8.04 -18.14 11.48
N SER A 187 -9.30 -18.53 11.26
CA SER A 187 -9.69 -19.92 11.04
C SER A 187 -9.00 -20.55 9.83
N VAL A 188 -8.94 -19.81 8.70
CA VAL A 188 -8.26 -20.27 7.49
C VAL A 188 -6.76 -20.45 7.74
N LEU A 189 -6.13 -19.51 8.43
CA LEU A 189 -4.72 -19.60 8.78
C LEU A 189 -4.40 -20.77 9.72
N CYS A 190 -5.29 -21.07 10.67
CA CYS A 190 -5.09 -22.13 11.66
C CYS A 190 -5.25 -23.55 11.10
N ALA A 191 -5.93 -23.72 9.96
CA ALA A 191 -6.30 -25.03 9.44
C ALA A 191 -5.10 -25.95 9.16
N GLU A 192 -3.96 -25.39 8.73
CA GLU A 192 -2.81 -26.19 8.27
C GLU A 192 -1.45 -25.63 8.74
N ARG A 193 -1.42 -24.74 9.75
CA ARG A 193 -0.19 -24.04 10.13
C ARG A 193 0.07 -24.10 11.61
N THR A 194 1.36 -24.04 11.99
CA THR A 194 1.78 -23.92 13.39
C THR A 194 1.45 -22.52 13.94
N ASP A 195 1.43 -22.37 15.25
CA ASP A 195 1.16 -21.07 15.90
C ASP A 195 2.20 -20.01 15.53
N GLU A 196 3.46 -20.39 15.35
CA GLU A 196 4.53 -19.49 14.90
C GLU A 196 4.28 -18.98 13.47
N ALA A 197 3.88 -19.88 12.56
CA ALA A 197 3.55 -19.52 11.19
C ALA A 197 2.32 -18.61 11.12
N VAL A 198 1.27 -18.90 11.91
CA VAL A 198 0.08 -18.05 12.03
C VAL A 198 0.47 -16.67 12.57
N THR A 199 1.25 -16.61 13.64
CA THR A 199 1.72 -15.34 14.23
C THR A 199 2.53 -14.53 13.21
N GLY A 200 3.40 -15.20 12.44
CA GLY A 200 4.18 -14.56 11.37
C GLY A 200 3.30 -13.94 10.28
N LEU A 201 2.32 -14.69 9.80
CA LEU A 201 1.40 -14.24 8.75
C LEU A 201 0.46 -13.13 9.23
N VAL A 202 -0.08 -13.25 10.44
CA VAL A 202 -0.90 -12.18 11.04
C VAL A 202 -0.05 -10.90 11.22
N GLY A 203 1.20 -11.02 11.67
CA GLY A 203 2.11 -9.89 11.78
C GLY A 203 2.39 -9.23 10.44
N THR A 204 2.59 -10.01 9.38
CA THR A 204 2.76 -9.50 8.00
C THR A 204 1.49 -8.80 7.52
N LEU A 205 0.32 -9.40 7.73
CA LEU A 205 -0.97 -8.82 7.34
C LEU A 205 -1.22 -7.49 8.06
N LEU A 206 -0.91 -7.40 9.35
CA LEU A 206 -1.03 -6.17 10.13
C LEU A 206 -0.09 -5.07 9.63
N GLY A 207 1.13 -5.41 9.25
CA GLY A 207 2.09 -4.46 8.65
C GLY A 207 1.62 -3.95 7.29
N ALA A 208 1.26 -4.85 6.39
CA ALA A 208 0.89 -4.51 5.02
C ALA A 208 -0.53 -3.93 4.92
N ALA A 209 -1.54 -4.62 5.47
CA ALA A 209 -2.92 -4.15 5.40
C ALA A 209 -3.27 -3.11 6.48
N GLY A 210 -2.49 -3.00 7.54
CA GLY A 210 -2.63 -1.95 8.56
C GLY A 210 -1.85 -0.68 8.19
N GLU A 211 -0.54 -0.66 8.40
CA GLU A 211 0.30 0.54 8.24
C GLU A 211 0.37 1.04 6.80
N THR A 212 0.58 0.14 5.83
CA THR A 212 0.70 0.54 4.42
C THR A 212 -0.62 1.07 3.89
N THR A 213 -1.75 0.45 4.28
CA THR A 213 -3.09 0.94 3.91
C THR A 213 -3.42 2.27 4.56
N ALA A 214 -2.99 2.51 5.81
CA ALA A 214 -3.18 3.81 6.46
C ALA A 214 -2.52 4.95 5.68
N ARG A 215 -1.29 4.72 5.19
CA ARG A 215 -0.56 5.67 4.34
C ARG A 215 -1.24 5.88 2.99
N ALA A 216 -1.68 4.80 2.34
CA ALA A 216 -2.41 4.87 1.08
C ALA A 216 -3.73 5.63 1.24
N LEU A 217 -4.48 5.38 2.32
CA LEU A 217 -5.72 6.07 2.64
C LEU A 217 -5.50 7.57 2.88
N ALA A 218 -4.43 7.94 3.57
CA ALA A 218 -4.06 9.33 3.77
C ALA A 218 -3.76 10.05 2.45
N SER A 219 -3.00 9.42 1.52
CA SER A 219 -2.73 9.95 0.19
C SER A 219 -4.01 10.05 -0.65
N PHE A 220 -4.87 9.04 -0.59
CA PHE A 220 -6.15 9.01 -1.29
C PHE A 220 -7.07 10.16 -0.87
N LEU A 221 -7.26 10.33 0.44
CA LEU A 221 -8.10 11.41 0.98
C LEU A 221 -7.49 12.79 0.69
N ALA A 222 -6.16 12.94 0.77
CA ALA A 222 -5.48 14.18 0.41
C ALA A 222 -5.71 14.54 -1.06
N ASN A 223 -5.54 13.57 -1.98
CA ASN A 223 -5.80 13.77 -3.40
C ASN A 223 -7.25 14.21 -3.68
N LEU A 224 -8.23 13.61 -3.01
CA LEU A 224 -9.63 13.98 -3.17
C LEU A 224 -9.94 15.37 -2.61
N LEU A 225 -9.37 15.72 -1.45
CA LEU A 225 -9.55 17.03 -0.83
C LEU A 225 -8.89 18.17 -1.65
N ASP A 226 -7.81 17.87 -2.37
CA ASP A 226 -7.18 18.80 -3.31
C ASP A 226 -7.95 18.92 -4.64
N HIS A 227 -8.92 18.02 -4.90
CA HIS A 227 -9.75 17.99 -6.10
C HIS A 227 -11.25 17.97 -5.76
N PRO A 228 -11.80 19.04 -5.17
CA PRO A 228 -13.17 19.05 -4.61
C PRO A 228 -14.27 18.76 -5.65
N ARG A 229 -14.06 19.08 -6.92
CA ARG A 229 -14.99 18.73 -8.00
C ARG A 229 -15.07 17.21 -8.22
N GLN A 230 -13.95 16.51 -8.16
CA GLN A 230 -13.90 15.06 -8.29
C GLN A 230 -14.49 14.38 -7.04
N LEU A 231 -14.22 14.92 -5.84
CA LEU A 231 -14.84 14.46 -4.60
C LEU A 231 -16.37 14.58 -4.62
N ALA A 232 -16.91 15.66 -5.19
CA ALA A 232 -18.35 15.85 -5.34
C ALA A 232 -18.98 14.76 -6.24
N VAL A 233 -18.33 14.41 -7.35
CA VAL A 233 -18.79 13.31 -8.21
C VAL A 233 -18.79 11.97 -7.47
N LEU A 234 -17.76 11.68 -6.68
CA LEU A 234 -17.69 10.43 -5.89
C LEU A 234 -18.78 10.38 -4.79
N ARG A 235 -19.23 11.52 -4.30
CA ARG A 235 -20.37 11.60 -3.37
C ARG A 235 -21.67 11.15 -4.03
N GLU A 236 -21.87 11.53 -5.28
CA GLU A 236 -23.07 11.19 -6.06
C GLU A 236 -22.96 9.79 -6.68
N GLN A 237 -21.77 9.35 -7.02
CA GLN A 237 -21.48 8.08 -7.70
C GLN A 237 -20.43 7.27 -6.92
N PRO A 238 -20.79 6.64 -5.78
CA PRO A 238 -19.85 5.91 -4.92
C PRO A 238 -19.16 4.74 -5.61
N ASP A 239 -19.76 4.16 -6.64
CA ASP A 239 -19.19 3.03 -7.40
C ASP A 239 -17.89 3.39 -8.13
N LEU A 240 -17.64 4.68 -8.37
CA LEU A 240 -16.39 5.17 -8.95
C LEU A 240 -15.22 5.19 -7.95
N THR A 241 -15.46 4.96 -6.66
CA THR A 241 -14.44 5.02 -5.61
C THR A 241 -13.29 4.04 -5.85
N ALA A 242 -13.58 2.84 -6.37
CA ALA A 242 -12.54 1.84 -6.68
C ALA A 242 -11.53 2.35 -7.73
N GLY A 243 -12.01 3.05 -8.76
CA GLY A 243 -11.15 3.68 -9.78
C GLY A 243 -10.31 4.82 -9.20
N ALA A 244 -10.94 5.70 -8.42
CA ALA A 244 -10.25 6.80 -7.75
C ALA A 244 -9.18 6.32 -6.75
N TRP A 245 -9.44 5.22 -6.04
CA TRP A 245 -8.46 4.55 -5.19
C TRP A 245 -7.27 4.04 -5.99
N ALA A 246 -7.52 3.32 -7.10
CA ALA A 246 -6.49 2.81 -7.98
C ALA A 246 -5.63 3.94 -8.58
N GLU A 247 -6.24 5.06 -8.99
CA GLU A 247 -5.50 6.23 -9.47
C GLU A 247 -4.63 6.87 -8.38
N SER A 248 -5.12 6.92 -7.14
CA SER A 248 -4.31 7.40 -6.02
C SER A 248 -3.09 6.51 -5.77
N LEU A 249 -3.26 5.19 -5.81
CA LEU A 249 -2.17 4.23 -5.70
C LEU A 249 -1.17 4.32 -6.86
N ARG A 250 -1.62 4.65 -8.07
CA ARG A 250 -0.76 4.90 -9.21
C ARG A 250 0.11 6.14 -8.98
N ARG A 251 -0.54 7.26 -8.67
CA ARG A 251 0.12 8.57 -8.62
C ARG A 251 0.98 8.75 -7.37
N ASP A 252 0.46 8.32 -6.21
CA ASP A 252 1.06 8.49 -4.90
C ASP A 252 1.02 7.17 -4.11
N PRO A 253 1.79 6.16 -4.55
CA PRO A 253 1.81 4.86 -3.86
C PRO A 253 2.35 5.02 -2.44
N PRO A 254 1.85 4.25 -1.45
CA PRO A 254 2.32 4.33 -0.06
C PRO A 254 3.77 3.90 0.10
N LEU A 255 4.24 3.01 -0.79
CA LEU A 255 5.63 2.61 -0.94
C LEU A 255 6.14 3.12 -2.28
N HIS A 256 7.02 4.11 -2.26
CA HIS A 256 7.67 4.62 -3.48
C HIS A 256 8.74 3.68 -4.00
N ILE A 257 9.34 2.89 -3.13
CA ILE A 257 10.44 1.97 -3.44
C ILE A 257 10.14 0.61 -2.81
N VAL A 258 10.14 -0.42 -3.65
CA VAL A 258 10.06 -1.82 -3.23
C VAL A 258 11.37 -2.49 -3.57
N LYS A 259 11.98 -3.20 -2.61
CA LYS A 259 13.25 -3.88 -2.82
C LYS A 259 13.05 -5.35 -3.15
N ARG A 260 13.92 -5.87 -4.00
CA ARG A 260 14.03 -7.28 -4.36
C ARG A 260 15.48 -7.71 -4.29
N ARG A 261 15.72 -9.01 -4.13
CA ARG A 261 17.04 -9.62 -4.25
C ARG A 261 17.10 -10.46 -5.52
N ALA A 262 18.10 -10.27 -6.33
CA ALA A 262 18.39 -11.14 -7.46
C ALA A 262 18.99 -12.46 -6.92
N VAL A 263 18.29 -13.58 -7.06
CA VAL A 263 18.81 -14.92 -6.68
C VAL A 263 19.67 -15.52 -7.80
N GLU A 264 19.45 -15.04 -9.01
CA GLU A 264 20.22 -15.37 -10.24
C GLU A 264 20.52 -14.06 -10.98
N PRO A 265 21.49 -14.04 -11.93
CA PRO A 265 21.73 -12.87 -12.76
C PRO A 265 20.50 -12.50 -13.59
N VAL A 266 20.18 -11.19 -13.67
CA VAL A 266 19.08 -10.66 -14.48
C VAL A 266 19.62 -9.55 -15.39
N GLY A 267 19.95 -9.88 -16.63
CA GLY A 267 20.66 -8.98 -17.55
C GLY A 267 22.01 -8.55 -16.97
N VAL A 268 22.19 -7.25 -16.72
CA VAL A 268 23.43 -6.71 -16.15
C VAL A 268 23.45 -6.75 -14.61
N ILE A 269 22.34 -7.13 -13.96
CA ILE A 269 22.21 -7.21 -12.51
C ILE A 269 22.81 -8.53 -12.04
N PRO A 270 23.87 -8.55 -11.19
CA PRO A 270 24.46 -9.78 -10.72
C PRO A 270 23.60 -10.48 -9.66
N ALA A 271 23.80 -11.80 -9.51
CA ALA A 271 23.22 -12.55 -8.41
C ALA A 271 23.64 -11.96 -7.05
N GLY A 272 22.74 -11.96 -6.08
CA GLY A 272 22.92 -11.38 -4.76
C GLY A 272 22.68 -9.88 -4.67
N ALA A 273 22.57 -9.18 -5.80
CA ALA A 273 22.34 -7.74 -5.82
C ALA A 273 20.94 -7.36 -5.32
N THR A 274 20.85 -6.19 -4.70
CA THR A 274 19.56 -5.54 -4.39
C THR A 274 19.06 -4.75 -5.58
N VAL A 275 17.79 -4.92 -5.91
CA VAL A 275 17.07 -4.17 -6.94
C VAL A 275 15.99 -3.33 -6.27
N ALA A 276 15.99 -2.04 -6.54
CA ALA A 276 15.01 -1.09 -6.06
C ALA A 276 14.02 -0.74 -7.18
N CYS A 277 12.82 -1.28 -7.13
CA CYS A 277 11.71 -0.98 -8.01
C CYS A 277 11.08 0.34 -7.59
N LEU A 278 11.22 1.39 -8.40
CA LEU A 278 10.75 2.74 -8.06
C LEU A 278 9.28 2.92 -8.48
N LEU A 279 8.34 2.48 -7.63
CA LEU A 279 6.90 2.56 -7.91
C LEU A 279 6.43 4.01 -8.10
N GLY A 280 6.96 4.94 -7.28
CA GLY A 280 6.65 6.37 -7.42
C GLY A 280 7.15 6.99 -8.73
N ALA A 281 8.20 6.43 -9.33
CA ALA A 281 8.68 6.82 -10.65
C ALA A 281 7.80 6.19 -11.75
N ALA A 282 7.60 4.87 -11.68
CA ALA A 282 6.85 4.09 -12.65
C ALA A 282 5.39 4.57 -12.78
N GLY A 283 4.73 4.88 -11.65
CA GLY A 283 3.36 5.39 -11.64
C GLY A 283 3.21 6.75 -12.35
N ARG A 284 4.30 7.48 -12.60
CA ARG A 284 4.31 8.76 -13.34
C ARG A 284 5.12 8.70 -14.63
N ASP A 285 5.12 7.54 -15.27
CA ASP A 285 5.80 7.34 -16.54
C ASP A 285 4.95 7.88 -17.72
N PRO A 286 5.44 8.91 -18.47
CA PRO A 286 4.69 9.47 -19.59
C PRO A 286 4.61 8.51 -20.81
N GLU A 287 5.46 7.49 -20.88
CA GLU A 287 5.36 6.46 -21.92
C GLU A 287 4.15 5.53 -21.68
N ARG A 288 3.67 5.44 -20.42
CA ARG A 288 2.52 4.59 -20.03
C ARG A 288 1.24 5.41 -19.79
N PHE A 289 1.36 6.63 -19.25
CA PHE A 289 0.22 7.43 -18.80
C PHE A 289 0.24 8.82 -19.43
N THR A 290 -0.87 9.22 -20.03
CA THR A 290 -1.06 10.62 -20.47
C THR A 290 -1.21 11.52 -19.24
N ASP A 291 -0.54 12.67 -19.21
CA ASP A 291 -0.54 13.59 -18.08
C ASP A 291 -0.30 12.89 -16.72
N PRO A 292 0.84 12.18 -16.56
CA PRO A 292 1.04 11.26 -15.45
C PRO A 292 1.08 11.95 -14.08
N ASP A 293 1.43 13.21 -14.01
CA ASP A 293 1.49 14.01 -12.79
C ASP A 293 0.11 14.52 -12.33
N ARG A 294 -0.87 14.56 -13.25
CA ARG A 294 -2.24 14.96 -12.94
C ARG A 294 -2.98 13.84 -12.22
N TYR A 295 -3.64 14.17 -11.11
CA TYR A 295 -4.62 13.28 -10.48
C TYR A 295 -5.94 13.31 -11.25
N ASP A 296 -6.41 12.15 -11.66
CA ASP A 296 -7.68 11.97 -12.35
C ASP A 296 -8.41 10.74 -11.79
N ALA A 297 -9.32 10.97 -10.85
CA ALA A 297 -10.10 9.94 -10.18
C ALA A 297 -10.89 9.03 -11.15
N PHE A 298 -11.06 9.48 -12.40
CA PHE A 298 -11.82 8.80 -13.46
C PHE A 298 -10.92 8.24 -14.56
N ARG A 299 -9.62 8.16 -14.34
CA ARG A 299 -8.68 7.56 -15.29
C ARG A 299 -9.11 6.14 -15.63
N ARG A 300 -9.25 5.84 -16.93
CA ARG A 300 -9.76 4.55 -17.41
C ARG A 300 -8.87 3.36 -17.05
N ASP A 301 -7.56 3.54 -17.05
CA ASP A 301 -6.58 2.50 -16.75
C ASP A 301 -5.47 3.06 -15.85
N PRO A 302 -5.68 3.14 -14.54
CA PRO A 302 -4.67 3.61 -13.60
C PRO A 302 -3.54 2.58 -13.37
N ALA A 303 -3.79 1.29 -13.59
CA ALA A 303 -2.82 0.19 -13.51
C ALA A 303 -1.75 0.37 -12.40
N PRO A 304 -2.13 0.51 -11.11
CA PRO A 304 -1.18 0.73 -10.04
C PRO A 304 -0.30 -0.50 -9.80
N LEU A 305 1.00 -0.28 -9.56
CA LEU A 305 1.96 -1.34 -9.20
C LEU A 305 2.08 -1.56 -7.69
N ALA A 306 1.36 -0.79 -6.87
CA ALA A 306 1.49 -0.75 -5.42
C ALA A 306 1.19 -2.08 -4.71
N HIS A 307 0.36 -2.93 -5.31
CA HIS A 307 0.02 -4.26 -4.79
C HIS A 307 0.61 -5.42 -5.61
N GLY A 308 1.70 -5.15 -6.34
CA GLY A 308 2.31 -6.12 -7.26
C GLY A 308 1.63 -6.16 -8.63
N THR A 309 2.16 -7.02 -9.52
CA THR A 309 1.67 -7.22 -10.87
C THR A 309 1.12 -8.63 -11.04
N GLY A 310 0.07 -8.81 -11.86
CA GLY A 310 -0.45 -10.09 -12.28
C GLY A 310 -1.53 -10.68 -11.37
N ARG A 311 -1.57 -12.02 -11.26
CA ARG A 311 -2.63 -12.82 -10.61
C ARG A 311 -2.73 -12.66 -9.09
N HIS A 312 -1.86 -11.87 -8.50
CA HIS A 312 -1.76 -11.67 -7.06
C HIS A 312 -2.44 -10.35 -6.66
N ALA A 313 -3.76 -10.27 -6.82
CA ALA A 313 -4.53 -9.38 -5.98
C ALA A 313 -4.46 -9.98 -4.57
N SER A 314 -3.52 -9.53 -3.77
CA SER A 314 -3.29 -10.08 -2.43
C SER A 314 -4.52 -9.84 -1.54
N ALA A 315 -4.69 -10.66 -0.50
CA ALA A 315 -5.69 -10.42 0.54
C ALA A 315 -5.58 -8.99 1.09
N GLU A 316 -4.37 -8.46 1.15
CA GLU A 316 -4.03 -7.09 1.54
C GLU A 316 -4.65 -6.04 0.61
N ALA A 317 -4.56 -6.24 -0.70
CA ALA A 317 -5.16 -5.34 -1.69
C ALA A 317 -6.69 -5.29 -1.58
N LEU A 318 -7.32 -6.45 -1.29
CA LEU A 318 -8.77 -6.52 -1.06
C LEU A 318 -9.17 -5.77 0.22
N LEU A 319 -8.45 -5.98 1.33
CA LEU A 319 -8.70 -5.28 2.58
C LEU A 319 -8.47 -3.78 2.45
N ALA A 320 -7.41 -3.37 1.74
CA ALA A 320 -7.10 -1.97 1.48
C ALA A 320 -8.20 -1.29 0.66
N ARG A 321 -8.69 -1.94 -0.40
CA ARG A 321 -9.78 -1.43 -1.22
C ARG A 321 -11.08 -1.32 -0.42
N LEU A 322 -11.44 -2.37 0.33
CA LEU A 322 -12.62 -2.37 1.19
C LEU A 322 -12.56 -1.22 2.21
N THR A 323 -11.39 -1.02 2.82
CA THR A 323 -11.14 0.09 3.75
C THR A 323 -11.37 1.45 3.08
N ALA A 324 -10.84 1.66 1.87
CA ALA A 324 -10.95 2.92 1.16
C ALA A 324 -12.39 3.23 0.72
N GLU A 325 -13.09 2.24 0.14
CA GLU A 325 -14.47 2.39 -0.34
C GLU A 325 -15.44 2.71 0.81
N HIS A 326 -15.41 1.92 1.89
CA HIS A 326 -16.30 2.13 3.03
C HIS A 326 -15.87 3.31 3.89
N GLY A 327 -14.55 3.57 3.99
CA GLY A 327 -14.02 4.72 4.67
C GLY A 327 -14.46 6.04 4.04
N LEU A 328 -14.31 6.17 2.71
CA LEU A 328 -14.77 7.38 2.01
C LEU A 328 -16.28 7.56 2.12
N ARG A 329 -17.07 6.49 1.92
CA ARG A 329 -18.53 6.55 2.05
C ARG A 329 -18.96 7.04 3.44
N ALA A 330 -18.36 6.52 4.50
CA ALA A 330 -18.66 6.94 5.87
C ALA A 330 -18.29 8.41 6.14
N LEU A 331 -17.12 8.86 5.67
CA LEU A 331 -16.71 10.25 5.78
C LEU A 331 -17.66 11.20 5.04
N LEU A 332 -18.03 10.88 3.80
CA LEU A 332 -18.93 11.70 2.99
C LEU A 332 -20.35 11.76 3.56
N ALA A 333 -20.82 10.70 4.21
CA ALA A 333 -22.11 10.66 4.89
C ALA A 333 -22.10 11.47 6.20
N ALA A 334 -21.04 11.34 7.00
CA ALA A 334 -20.96 12.01 8.31
C ALA A 334 -20.53 13.49 8.20
N LEU A 335 -19.79 13.87 7.15
CA LEU A 335 -19.18 15.18 6.96
C LEU A 335 -19.60 15.80 5.63
N PRO A 336 -20.80 16.34 5.52
CA PRO A 336 -21.29 16.94 4.26
C PRO A 336 -20.43 18.13 3.80
N GLY A 337 -19.87 18.91 4.74
CA GLY A 337 -18.97 20.04 4.49
C GLY A 337 -17.49 19.69 4.43
N LEU A 338 -17.13 18.40 4.33
CA LEU A 338 -15.74 17.95 4.34
C LEU A 338 -14.89 18.69 3.30
N ARG A 339 -13.89 19.41 3.79
CA ARG A 339 -12.90 20.13 2.98
C ARG A 339 -11.56 20.20 3.70
N ARG A 340 -10.50 20.49 2.97
CA ARG A 340 -9.17 20.74 3.56
C ARG A 340 -9.19 22.02 4.41
N ALA A 341 -8.54 21.98 5.58
CA ALA A 341 -8.30 23.18 6.38
C ALA A 341 -7.16 24.01 5.74
N GLU A 342 -7.24 25.34 5.85
CA GLU A 342 -6.25 26.25 5.31
C GLU A 342 -4.91 26.12 6.06
N GLY A 343 -3.79 26.28 5.34
CA GLY A 343 -2.45 26.49 5.91
C GLY A 343 -1.65 25.24 6.29
N ALA A 344 -2.18 24.03 6.19
CA ALA A 344 -1.45 22.82 6.57
C ALA A 344 -1.07 21.94 5.37
N GLN A 345 0.18 22.07 4.89
CA GLN A 345 0.78 21.07 4.02
C GLN A 345 1.84 20.30 4.82
N ALA A 346 1.56 19.04 5.14
CA ALA A 346 2.58 18.15 5.67
C ALA A 346 3.40 17.58 4.52
N THR A 347 4.66 17.94 4.48
CA THR A 347 5.60 17.37 3.49
C THR A 347 6.02 15.98 3.98
N PRO A 348 5.97 14.94 3.13
CA PRO A 348 6.52 13.63 3.46
C PRO A 348 8.03 13.73 3.67
N GLU A 349 8.55 13.12 4.73
CA GLU A 349 10.00 13.16 5.07
C GLU A 349 10.74 11.87 4.73
N ASP A 350 10.03 10.83 4.31
CA ASP A 350 10.60 9.52 3.98
C ASP A 350 10.58 9.32 2.46
N LEU A 351 11.67 8.80 1.92
CA LEU A 351 11.81 8.51 0.50
C LEU A 351 11.09 7.19 0.12
N VAL A 352 11.08 6.21 1.00
CA VAL A 352 10.53 4.87 0.74
C VAL A 352 9.04 4.83 1.01
N ARG A 353 8.62 5.40 2.15
CA ARG A 353 7.23 5.41 2.62
C ARG A 353 6.70 6.83 2.59
N ARG A 354 5.94 7.18 1.56
CA ARG A 354 5.44 8.55 1.38
C ARG A 354 3.93 8.63 1.57
N SER A 355 3.52 9.51 2.47
CA SER A 355 2.13 9.91 2.68
C SER A 355 2.09 11.18 3.50
N PRO A 356 0.99 11.94 3.50
CA PRO A 356 0.77 12.98 4.47
C PRO A 356 0.87 12.43 5.90
N LYS A 357 1.62 13.09 6.78
CA LYS A 357 1.67 12.77 8.22
C LYS A 357 0.54 13.45 9.00
N ILE A 358 0.03 14.55 8.47
CA ILE A 358 -1.07 15.34 9.03
C ILE A 358 -1.96 15.73 7.86
N LEU A 359 -3.26 15.56 8.01
CA LEU A 359 -4.26 15.96 7.03
C LEU A 359 -5.40 16.67 7.75
N ARG A 360 -5.20 17.95 8.01
CA ARG A 360 -6.22 18.77 8.69
C ARG A 360 -7.39 19.06 7.77
N ILE A 361 -8.59 18.86 8.31
CA ILE A 361 -9.85 19.10 7.63
C ILE A 361 -10.75 20.01 8.45
N ARG A 362 -11.70 20.66 7.75
CA ARG A 362 -12.92 21.19 8.33
C ARG A 362 -14.07 20.23 8.04
N THR A 363 -14.93 20.06 9.03
CA THR A 363 -16.03 19.08 9.00
C THR A 363 -17.34 19.71 8.55
N ARG A 364 -17.40 21.06 8.61
CA ARG A 364 -18.56 21.89 8.28
C ARG A 364 -18.20 23.04 7.34
#